data_a67b4f31038ac1feeb8cd70b45437402
#
_entry.id   a67b4f31038ac1feeb8cd70b45437402
#
_cell.length_a   1.000
_cell.length_b   1.000
_cell.length_c   1.000
_cell.angle_alpha   90.00
_cell.angle_beta   90.00
_cell.angle_gamma   90.00
#
_symmetry.space_group_name_H-M   'P 1'
#
loop_
_entity.id
_entity.type
_entity.pdbx_description
1 polymer ?
#
loop_
_entity_poly.entity_id
_entity_poly.type
_entity_poly.pdbx_seq_one_letter_code
_entity_poly.pdbx_strand_id
1 'polypeptide(L)'
;MTERLAKTTYTMRLRAILHIVLCLSFLQGQSQLERTGTPVSWSQSLTFNPDHQSLAQPDVQALLGEDAAIDEDRSAPFRFAYAREVDWNLDNSGTWMNLPNGDRLWLLGIEYYSAQSIAITLENLQLPKGGKLYVYSDDHQDYLGPITDEDNRSGELGLPHIKGQKIYAEYFEPNAFRGQSSFSITHVAGAYRNPVQDYIQNVACLELITPGQLNPTLRNASASVMRVLLDHGQRCATGVLVNNSANDGTPYVLMSSKALIGDPSSYVFQFDVMGSGCFMPSGSCALRTICGATIKMNDANTEASLLELSKQPRNDWQAFYSGWRLDESESDNYYCIQHAKGLPQTLSTYSGAFMPLMHAGIWTQGLGALEGGQTAAGSVGAPLFDNEGNLLGIFKGGSAHCGGNGGIDRFVLLDEIWNNVQSFLDPENEDQDKMPGYYQPEQPAVKANASDFLVYPNPSNDHIKLIVPSDDHIVSVDLYNAIGMNVKSWGAAATLTIDDLPRGIYTVRVSCSETQYVATLFVTGEH
;
A
#
# COMPACT_ATOMS: atom_id res chain seq x y z
N MET A 1 -50.87 -11.24 -27.31
CA MET A 1 -49.90 -10.17 -27.57
C MET A 1 -49.55 -9.36 -26.32
N THR A 2 -50.46 -9.29 -25.37
CA THR A 2 -50.34 -8.54 -24.09
C THR A 2 -49.45 -9.20 -23.01
N GLU A 3 -49.34 -10.53 -22.98
CA GLU A 3 -48.51 -11.23 -21.98
C GLU A 3 -47.00 -11.20 -22.27
N ARG A 4 -46.57 -11.06 -23.55
CA ARG A 4 -45.15 -10.91 -23.89
C ARG A 4 -44.57 -9.54 -23.55
N LEU A 5 -45.37 -8.48 -23.55
CA LEU A 5 -44.94 -7.14 -23.20
C LEU A 5 -44.75 -6.97 -21.67
N ALA A 6 -45.57 -7.66 -20.85
CA ALA A 6 -45.44 -7.60 -19.40
C ALA A 6 -44.18 -8.32 -18.87
N LYS A 7 -43.77 -9.43 -19.49
CA LYS A 7 -42.54 -10.16 -19.10
C LYS A 7 -41.28 -9.40 -19.49
N THR A 8 -41.27 -8.67 -20.60
CA THR A 8 -40.09 -7.89 -21.03
C THR A 8 -39.86 -6.65 -20.16
N THR A 9 -40.93 -6.00 -19.72
CA THR A 9 -40.84 -4.84 -18.82
C THR A 9 -40.43 -5.23 -17.39
N TYR A 10 -40.80 -6.42 -16.91
CA TYR A 10 -40.43 -6.91 -15.60
C TYR A 10 -38.94 -7.32 -15.56
N THR A 11 -38.43 -7.97 -16.61
CA THR A 11 -37.01 -8.33 -16.71
C THR A 11 -36.09 -7.12 -16.93
N MET A 12 -36.54 -6.07 -17.61
CA MET A 12 -35.79 -4.80 -17.71
C MET A 12 -35.73 -4.05 -16.37
N ARG A 13 -36.82 -4.02 -15.59
CA ARG A 13 -36.83 -3.40 -14.25
C ARG A 13 -35.98 -4.18 -13.25
N LEU A 14 -35.98 -5.52 -13.30
CA LEU A 14 -35.13 -6.34 -12.43
C LEU A 14 -33.64 -6.19 -12.78
N ARG A 15 -33.29 -6.10 -14.07
CA ARG A 15 -31.91 -5.83 -14.48
C ARG A 15 -31.44 -4.42 -14.12
N ALA A 16 -32.30 -3.41 -14.24
CA ALA A 16 -31.98 -2.04 -13.80
C ALA A 16 -31.80 -1.96 -12.27
N ILE A 17 -32.62 -2.65 -11.49
CA ILE A 17 -32.49 -2.70 -10.02
C ILE A 17 -31.23 -3.49 -9.62
N LEU A 18 -30.89 -4.57 -10.32
CA LEU A 18 -29.66 -5.34 -10.05
C LEU A 18 -28.40 -4.54 -10.38
N HIS A 19 -28.39 -3.72 -11.44
CA HIS A 19 -27.28 -2.82 -11.75
C HIS A 19 -27.17 -1.65 -10.77
N ILE A 20 -28.30 -1.12 -10.26
CA ILE A 20 -28.30 -0.05 -9.23
C ILE A 20 -27.82 -0.59 -7.89
N VAL A 21 -28.15 -1.83 -7.53
CA VAL A 21 -27.63 -2.46 -6.29
C VAL A 21 -26.15 -2.83 -6.42
N LEU A 22 -25.65 -3.16 -7.63
CA LEU A 22 -24.23 -3.43 -7.85
C LEU A 22 -23.38 -2.15 -7.87
N CYS A 23 -23.94 -1.00 -8.24
CA CYS A 23 -23.23 0.30 -8.22
C CYS A 23 -23.20 0.99 -6.84
N LEU A 24 -23.98 0.51 -5.86
CA LEU A 24 -23.99 1.07 -4.50
C LEU A 24 -23.01 0.44 -3.52
N SER A 25 -22.23 -0.56 -3.96
CA SER A 25 -21.23 -1.24 -3.12
C SER A 25 -19.80 -0.70 -3.28
N PHE A 26 -19.56 0.40 -4.01
CA PHE A 26 -18.21 0.94 -4.25
C PHE A 26 -18.04 2.41 -3.81
N LEU A 27 -18.53 2.76 -2.62
CA LEU A 27 -18.05 3.94 -1.90
C LEU A 27 -17.45 3.48 -0.56
N GLN A 28 -16.47 2.60 -0.62
CA GLN A 28 -15.55 2.44 0.49
C GLN A 28 -14.51 3.56 0.36
N GLY A 29 -14.55 4.48 1.28
CA GLY A 29 -13.54 5.52 1.43
C GLY A 29 -12.15 4.88 1.44
N GLN A 30 -11.24 5.43 0.64
CA GLN A 30 -9.89 4.88 0.46
C GLN A 30 -8.94 5.63 1.38
N SER A 31 -8.53 5.03 2.47
CA SER A 31 -7.45 5.53 3.30
C SER A 31 -6.18 4.74 3.02
N GLN A 32 -5.10 5.45 2.82
CA GLN A 32 -3.75 4.92 2.82
C GLN A 32 -3.06 5.48 4.04
N LEU A 33 -2.29 4.63 4.74
CA LEU A 33 -1.64 5.08 5.96
C LEU A 33 -0.55 6.08 5.61
N GLU A 34 -0.74 7.31 6.02
CA GLU A 34 0.13 8.44 5.75
C GLU A 34 0.65 9.06 7.04
N ARG A 35 1.57 9.99 6.88
CA ARG A 35 2.03 10.89 7.93
C ARG A 35 1.49 12.27 7.64
N THR A 36 0.20 12.47 7.89
CA THR A 36 -0.46 13.75 7.67
C THR A 36 -1.10 14.26 8.96
N GLY A 37 -1.23 15.57 9.09
CA GLY A 37 -1.75 16.18 10.30
C GLY A 37 -0.81 16.05 11.50
N THR A 38 -1.33 16.36 12.68
CA THR A 38 -0.57 16.37 13.94
C THR A 38 -1.42 15.76 15.05
N PRO A 39 -0.88 14.84 15.88
CA PRO A 39 -1.56 14.36 17.07
C PRO A 39 -2.01 15.51 17.97
N VAL A 40 -3.20 15.38 18.56
CA VAL A 40 -3.81 16.45 19.37
C VAL A 40 -2.98 16.76 20.60
N SER A 41 -2.38 15.74 21.22
CA SER A 41 -1.52 15.90 22.39
C SER A 41 -0.29 16.79 22.14
N TRP A 42 0.20 16.85 20.90
CA TRP A 42 1.38 17.66 20.56
C TRP A 42 1.07 19.15 20.48
N SER A 43 -0.15 19.51 20.14
CA SER A 43 -0.59 20.90 19.97
C SER A 43 -1.05 21.56 21.29
N GLN A 44 -1.31 20.76 22.30
CA GLN A 44 -1.81 21.22 23.60
C GLN A 44 -0.80 20.85 24.69
N SER A 45 -0.43 21.81 25.54
CA SER A 45 0.40 21.55 26.72
C SER A 45 -0.42 20.78 27.77
N LEU A 46 -0.77 19.54 27.45
CA LEU A 46 -1.59 18.67 28.29
C LEU A 46 -0.68 18.05 29.37
N THR A 47 -0.91 18.37 30.62
CA THR A 47 -0.36 17.61 31.75
C THR A 47 -1.17 16.33 31.89
N PHE A 48 -0.69 15.28 31.25
CA PHE A 48 -1.38 14.01 31.12
C PHE A 48 -0.42 12.88 31.46
N ASN A 49 -0.83 11.97 32.31
CA ASN A 49 -0.07 10.77 32.62
C ASN A 49 -0.83 9.57 32.01
N PRO A 50 -0.48 9.15 30.80
CA PRO A 50 -1.18 8.04 30.13
C PRO A 50 -0.93 6.74 30.86
N ASP A 51 -1.87 5.80 30.75
CA ASP A 51 -1.64 4.41 31.08
C ASP A 51 -0.54 3.84 30.19
N HIS A 52 0.31 2.98 30.79
CA HIS A 52 1.43 2.35 30.11
C HIS A 52 1.35 0.84 30.23
N GLN A 53 1.46 0.16 29.09
CA GLN A 53 1.57 -1.27 28.99
C GLN A 53 3.00 -1.64 28.60
N SER A 54 3.61 -2.58 29.32
CA SER A 54 5.01 -2.95 29.12
C SER A 54 5.14 -4.44 28.79
N LEU A 55 5.89 -4.74 27.76
CA LEU A 55 6.19 -6.09 27.31
C LEU A 55 7.67 -6.41 27.55
N ALA A 56 7.91 -7.55 28.20
CA ALA A 56 9.26 -8.04 28.42
C ALA A 56 9.92 -8.46 27.10
N GLN A 57 11.21 -8.21 26.97
CA GLN A 57 12.02 -8.73 25.88
C GLN A 57 11.92 -10.28 25.84
N PRO A 58 11.78 -10.88 24.65
CA PRO A 58 11.89 -12.33 24.48
C PRO A 58 13.35 -12.79 24.73
N ASP A 59 13.54 -14.10 24.83
CA ASP A 59 14.91 -14.65 24.81
C ASP A 59 15.53 -14.47 23.40
N VAL A 60 16.19 -13.32 23.21
CA VAL A 60 16.80 -12.93 21.92
C VAL A 60 17.87 -13.91 21.49
N GLN A 61 18.61 -14.53 22.42
CA GLN A 61 19.66 -15.49 22.06
C GLN A 61 19.04 -16.78 21.52
N ALA A 62 17.94 -17.24 22.10
CA ALA A 62 17.18 -18.36 21.56
C ALA A 62 16.62 -18.06 20.18
N LEU A 63 16.01 -16.87 19.99
CA LEU A 63 15.48 -16.42 18.70
C LEU A 63 16.55 -16.32 17.62
N LEU A 64 17.72 -15.77 17.93
CA LEU A 64 18.85 -15.68 16.99
C LEU A 64 19.39 -17.08 16.62
N GLY A 65 19.35 -18.04 17.56
CA GLY A 65 19.70 -19.42 17.29
C GLY A 65 18.72 -20.09 16.31
N GLU A 66 17.42 -19.85 16.47
CA GLU A 66 16.39 -20.31 15.52
C GLU A 66 16.55 -19.62 14.15
N ASP A 67 16.77 -18.29 14.15
CA ASP A 67 16.91 -17.48 12.95
C ASP A 67 18.12 -17.91 12.10
N ALA A 68 19.21 -18.32 12.70
CA ALA A 68 20.39 -18.76 11.98
C ALA A 68 20.09 -19.89 10.98
N ALA A 69 19.24 -20.84 11.39
CA ALA A 69 18.80 -21.93 10.50
C ALA A 69 17.83 -21.45 9.42
N ILE A 70 16.92 -20.51 9.77
CA ILE A 70 15.95 -19.92 8.83
C ILE A 70 16.65 -19.02 7.81
N ASP A 71 17.64 -18.27 8.23
CA ASP A 71 18.37 -17.33 7.36
C ASP A 71 19.21 -18.04 6.29
N GLU A 72 19.61 -19.30 6.52
CA GLU A 72 20.26 -20.15 5.51
C GLU A 72 19.27 -20.58 4.42
N ASP A 73 17.98 -20.72 4.75
CA ASP A 73 16.92 -21.02 3.78
C ASP A 73 16.42 -19.74 3.13
N ARG A 74 16.97 -19.43 1.95
CA ARG A 74 16.59 -18.24 1.18
C ARG A 74 15.18 -18.28 0.62
N SER A 75 14.48 -19.40 0.75
CA SER A 75 13.07 -19.57 0.40
C SER A 75 12.11 -19.10 1.51
N ALA A 76 12.65 -18.63 2.65
CA ALA A 76 11.88 -18.22 3.80
C ALA A 76 11.84 -16.68 3.94
N PRO A 77 10.74 -16.12 4.48
CA PRO A 77 10.69 -14.73 4.94
C PRO A 77 11.70 -14.48 6.06
N PHE A 78 12.31 -13.30 6.05
CA PHE A 78 13.25 -12.88 7.08
C PHE A 78 12.54 -12.47 8.36
N ARG A 79 12.78 -13.16 9.48
CA ARG A 79 12.27 -12.79 10.80
C ARG A 79 13.20 -11.77 11.48
N PHE A 80 12.64 -10.65 11.93
CA PHE A 80 13.43 -9.59 12.60
C PHE A 80 12.75 -9.07 13.87
N ALA A 81 11.49 -9.43 14.11
CA ALA A 81 10.73 -9.02 15.27
C ALA A 81 10.02 -10.23 15.92
N TYR A 82 9.53 -10.03 17.12
CA TYR A 82 8.74 -11.00 17.85
C TYR A 82 7.44 -10.36 18.32
N ALA A 83 6.30 -10.89 17.87
CA ALA A 83 4.99 -10.41 18.26
C ALA A 83 4.50 -11.13 19.54
N ARG A 84 3.84 -10.37 20.38
CA ARG A 84 3.07 -10.86 21.50
C ARG A 84 1.61 -10.57 21.28
N GLU A 85 0.79 -11.57 21.53
CA GLU A 85 -0.65 -11.42 21.61
C GLU A 85 -1.01 -10.63 22.88
N VAL A 86 -1.90 -9.66 22.71
CA VAL A 86 -2.43 -8.79 23.76
C VAL A 86 -3.92 -8.57 23.52
N ASP A 87 -4.63 -8.04 24.51
CA ASP A 87 -6.03 -7.62 24.37
C ASP A 87 -6.19 -6.25 25.02
N TRP A 88 -5.82 -5.20 24.28
CA TRP A 88 -5.91 -3.83 24.74
C TRP A 88 -6.91 -3.05 23.88
N ASN A 89 -7.89 -2.43 24.54
CA ASN A 89 -8.95 -1.71 23.86
C ASN A 89 -9.33 -0.44 24.62
N LEU A 90 -10.29 0.32 24.09
CA LEU A 90 -10.73 1.59 24.64
C LEU A 90 -11.34 1.50 26.04
N ASP A 91 -11.75 0.31 26.50
CA ASP A 91 -12.42 0.09 27.78
C ASP A 91 -11.50 -0.45 28.88
N ASN A 92 -10.45 -1.23 28.49
CA ASN A 92 -9.62 -1.94 29.44
C ASN A 92 -8.19 -1.38 29.57
N SER A 93 -7.79 -0.45 28.71
CA SER A 93 -6.44 0.10 28.67
C SER A 93 -6.45 1.56 28.23
N GLY A 94 -5.29 2.23 28.40
CA GLY A 94 -5.17 3.65 28.08
C GLY A 94 -5.94 4.56 29.04
N THR A 95 -5.80 5.84 28.85
CA THR A 95 -6.42 6.87 29.68
C THR A 95 -7.22 7.84 28.84
N TRP A 96 -8.48 8.04 29.22
CA TRP A 96 -9.34 9.03 28.60
C TRP A 96 -9.22 10.40 29.28
N MET A 97 -9.15 11.46 28.47
CA MET A 97 -9.19 12.86 28.90
C MET A 97 -10.26 13.62 28.14
N ASN A 98 -11.05 14.44 28.86
CA ASN A 98 -12.00 15.36 28.22
C ASN A 98 -11.29 16.66 27.84
N LEU A 99 -11.55 17.14 26.65
CA LEU A 99 -11.07 18.42 26.14
C LEU A 99 -12.07 19.54 26.46
N PRO A 100 -11.67 20.83 26.49
CA PRO A 100 -12.54 21.94 26.88
C PRO A 100 -13.80 22.11 26.00
N ASN A 101 -13.73 21.67 24.72
CA ASN A 101 -14.84 21.73 23.77
C ASN A 101 -15.80 20.52 23.83
N GLY A 102 -15.57 19.60 24.77
CA GLY A 102 -16.35 18.39 24.97
C GLY A 102 -15.88 17.18 24.20
N ASP A 103 -14.96 17.32 23.26
CA ASP A 103 -14.24 16.20 22.64
C ASP A 103 -13.43 15.44 23.69
N ARG A 104 -12.91 14.28 23.35
CA ARG A 104 -12.04 13.54 24.25
C ARG A 104 -10.88 12.89 23.53
N LEU A 105 -9.83 12.65 24.30
CA LEU A 105 -8.59 12.02 23.86
C LEU A 105 -8.36 10.76 24.68
N TRP A 106 -8.08 9.65 24.01
CA TRP A 106 -7.58 8.43 24.61
C TRP A 106 -6.11 8.27 24.25
N LEU A 107 -5.29 7.87 25.24
CA LEU A 107 -3.85 7.71 25.05
C LEU A 107 -3.37 6.48 25.80
N LEU A 108 -2.65 5.61 25.08
CA LEU A 108 -1.98 4.42 25.60
C LEU A 108 -0.50 4.47 25.26
N GLY A 109 0.37 4.40 26.28
CA GLY A 109 1.79 4.16 26.10
C GLY A 109 2.07 2.66 26.01
N ILE A 110 2.87 2.27 25.02
CA ILE A 110 3.28 0.87 24.79
C ILE A 110 4.80 0.82 24.80
N GLU A 111 5.36 0.05 25.72
CA GLU A 111 6.80 -0.15 25.84
C GLU A 111 7.13 -1.63 25.57
N TYR A 112 8.07 -1.87 24.68
CA TYR A 112 8.63 -3.19 24.45
C TYR A 112 10.12 -3.12 24.70
N TYR A 113 10.54 -3.69 25.85
CA TYR A 113 11.92 -3.52 26.33
C TYR A 113 12.95 -3.99 25.31
N SER A 114 13.95 -3.14 25.08
CA SER A 114 15.05 -3.36 24.13
C SER A 114 14.65 -3.51 22.66
N ALA A 115 13.40 -3.23 22.30
CA ALA A 115 13.01 -3.23 20.89
C ALA A 115 13.66 -2.05 20.14
N GLN A 116 14.05 -2.30 18.89
CA GLN A 116 14.56 -1.26 17.98
C GLN A 116 13.40 -0.44 17.38
N SER A 117 12.26 -1.11 17.19
CA SER A 117 11.02 -0.53 16.70
C SER A 117 9.85 -1.41 17.13
N ILE A 118 8.64 -0.84 17.11
CA ILE A 118 7.41 -1.52 17.52
C ILE A 118 6.38 -1.39 16.40
N ALA A 119 5.73 -2.50 16.06
CA ALA A 119 4.51 -2.52 15.24
C ALA A 119 3.34 -3.02 16.08
N ILE A 120 2.13 -2.56 15.75
CA ILE A 120 0.89 -3.04 16.35
C ILE A 120 -0.08 -3.53 15.29
N THR A 121 -0.91 -4.51 15.65
CA THR A 121 -2.04 -4.95 14.86
C THR A 121 -3.32 -4.54 15.56
N LEU A 122 -4.18 -3.85 14.84
CA LEU A 122 -5.53 -3.49 15.27
C LEU A 122 -6.53 -4.51 14.75
N GLU A 123 -7.62 -4.70 15.44
CA GLU A 123 -8.75 -5.53 15.01
C GLU A 123 -10.08 -4.81 15.26
N ASN A 124 -11.06 -5.09 14.39
CA ASN A 124 -12.42 -4.57 14.52
C ASN A 124 -12.46 -3.02 14.61
N LEU A 125 -11.67 -2.37 13.76
CA LEU A 125 -11.57 -0.92 13.73
C LEU A 125 -12.87 -0.28 13.26
N GLN A 126 -13.50 0.48 14.16
CA GLN A 126 -14.70 1.28 13.89
C GLN A 126 -14.50 2.68 14.49
N LEU A 127 -14.16 3.62 13.65
CA LEU A 127 -14.05 5.03 14.01
C LEU A 127 -15.21 5.81 13.41
N PRO A 128 -15.79 6.78 14.12
CA PRO A 128 -16.80 7.67 13.57
C PRO A 128 -16.16 8.77 12.73
N LYS A 129 -16.98 9.45 11.95
CA LYS A 129 -16.54 10.60 11.14
C LYS A 129 -15.85 11.66 12.00
N GLY A 130 -14.61 12.00 11.61
CA GLY A 130 -13.77 12.95 12.34
C GLY A 130 -12.99 12.34 13.51
N GLY A 131 -13.19 11.05 13.83
CA GLY A 131 -12.30 10.29 14.71
C GLY A 131 -10.93 10.13 14.06
N LYS A 132 -9.85 10.20 14.86
CA LYS A 132 -8.47 10.15 14.37
C LYS A 132 -7.61 9.34 15.31
N LEU A 133 -7.01 8.26 14.79
CA LEU A 133 -6.04 7.47 15.53
C LEU A 133 -4.64 7.73 14.97
N TYR A 134 -3.70 7.99 15.86
CA TYR A 134 -2.27 8.15 15.56
C TYR A 134 -1.46 7.13 16.35
N VAL A 135 -0.34 6.70 15.79
CA VAL A 135 0.69 5.93 16.50
C VAL A 135 2.02 6.63 16.29
N TYR A 136 2.76 6.91 17.39
CA TYR A 136 3.99 7.68 17.29
C TYR A 136 5.04 7.30 18.34
N SER A 137 6.31 7.58 18.03
CA SER A 137 7.45 7.37 18.90
C SER A 137 7.47 8.34 20.10
N ASP A 138 8.10 7.92 21.20
CA ASP A 138 8.26 8.73 22.42
C ASP A 138 8.99 10.06 22.16
N ASP A 139 9.91 10.10 21.19
CA ASP A 139 10.64 11.29 20.77
C ASP A 139 9.90 12.16 19.73
N HIS A 140 8.69 11.76 19.31
CA HIS A 140 7.85 12.42 18.31
C HIS A 140 8.50 12.56 16.91
N GLN A 141 9.57 11.81 16.61
CA GLN A 141 10.25 11.89 15.32
C GLN A 141 9.66 10.94 14.28
N ASP A 142 8.97 9.90 14.73
CA ASP A 142 8.35 8.90 13.87
C ASP A 142 6.87 8.74 14.24
N TYR A 143 5.97 8.81 13.27
CA TYR A 143 4.54 8.67 13.51
C TYR A 143 3.78 8.15 12.30
N LEU A 144 2.57 7.68 12.53
CA LEU A 144 1.63 7.19 11.54
C LEU A 144 0.25 7.77 11.83
N GLY A 145 -0.48 8.11 10.80
CA GLY A 145 -1.85 8.60 10.91
C GLY A 145 -2.07 9.98 10.29
N PRO A 146 -3.31 10.48 10.32
CA PRO A 146 -4.43 9.89 11.04
C PRO A 146 -5.00 8.65 10.34
N ILE A 147 -5.32 7.61 11.11
CA ILE A 147 -6.21 6.52 10.73
C ILE A 147 -7.62 7.02 11.03
N THR A 148 -8.56 6.87 10.11
CA THR A 148 -9.88 7.51 10.15
C THR A 148 -11.02 6.51 9.91
N ASP A 149 -12.26 7.00 9.81
CA ASP A 149 -13.43 6.20 9.43
C ASP A 149 -13.30 5.55 8.04
N GLU A 150 -12.42 6.06 7.17
CA GLU A 150 -12.12 5.46 5.87
C GLU A 150 -11.30 4.16 5.98
N ASP A 151 -10.68 3.90 7.13
CA ASP A 151 -9.92 2.68 7.42
C ASP A 151 -10.72 1.59 8.12
N ASN A 152 -11.97 1.86 8.47
CA ASN A 152 -12.83 0.96 9.21
C ASN A 152 -12.92 -0.42 8.55
N ARG A 153 -12.76 -1.46 9.36
CA ARG A 153 -12.83 -2.87 8.92
C ARG A 153 -13.16 -3.81 10.08
N SER A 154 -13.71 -4.96 9.76
CA SER A 154 -14.01 -6.00 10.74
C SER A 154 -12.83 -6.96 11.01
N GLY A 155 -11.84 -6.99 10.13
CA GLY A 155 -10.65 -7.83 10.26
C GLY A 155 -9.47 -7.07 10.85
N GLU A 156 -8.30 -7.65 10.66
CA GLU A 156 -7.04 -7.09 11.14
C GLU A 156 -6.56 -5.91 10.28
N LEU A 157 -5.87 -4.99 10.93
CA LEU A 157 -5.10 -3.92 10.33
C LEU A 157 -3.70 -3.93 10.93
N GLY A 158 -2.73 -4.50 10.22
CA GLY A 158 -1.33 -4.38 10.59
C GLY A 158 -0.82 -2.98 10.32
N LEU A 159 -0.04 -2.43 11.24
CA LEU A 159 0.61 -1.14 11.08
C LEU A 159 2.12 -1.32 10.87
N PRO A 160 2.79 -0.43 10.11
CA PRO A 160 4.23 -0.46 9.97
C PRO A 160 4.93 -0.21 11.30
N HIS A 161 6.19 -0.63 11.40
CA HIS A 161 7.01 -0.37 12.57
C HIS A 161 7.25 1.13 12.79
N ILE A 162 7.09 1.56 14.03
CA ILE A 162 7.48 2.88 14.55
C ILE A 162 8.77 2.71 15.34
N LYS A 163 9.74 3.60 15.13
CA LYS A 163 11.07 3.53 15.72
C LYS A 163 11.02 3.70 17.24
N GLY A 164 11.85 2.93 17.93
CA GLY A 164 12.05 3.01 19.38
C GLY A 164 11.45 1.86 20.16
N GLN A 165 11.77 1.81 21.45
CA GLN A 165 11.25 0.80 22.37
C GLN A 165 9.96 1.24 23.08
N LYS A 166 9.50 2.48 22.82
CA LYS A 166 8.29 3.05 23.40
C LYS A 166 7.56 3.87 22.34
N ILE A 167 6.26 3.60 22.21
CA ILE A 167 5.34 4.29 21.31
C ILE A 167 4.07 4.69 22.06
N TYR A 168 3.29 5.56 21.45
CA TYR A 168 1.96 5.92 21.92
C TYR A 168 0.93 5.66 20.83
N ALA A 169 -0.23 5.11 21.24
CA ALA A 169 -1.45 5.10 20.44
C ALA A 169 -2.37 6.20 21.00
N GLU A 170 -2.71 7.17 20.15
CA GLU A 170 -3.54 8.32 20.50
C GLU A 170 -4.80 8.33 19.66
N TYR A 171 -5.96 8.29 20.29
CA TYR A 171 -7.24 8.37 19.61
C TYR A 171 -8.01 9.62 20.02
N PHE A 172 -8.32 10.47 19.05
CA PHE A 172 -9.20 11.63 19.19
C PHE A 172 -10.65 11.25 18.85
N GLU A 173 -11.57 11.48 19.77
CA GLU A 173 -12.99 11.24 19.59
C GLU A 173 -13.78 12.54 19.65
N PRO A 174 -14.49 12.92 18.55
CA PRO A 174 -15.39 14.07 18.55
C PRO A 174 -16.56 13.88 19.52
N ASN A 175 -16.94 14.92 20.24
CA ASN A 175 -18.03 14.90 21.22
C ASN A 175 -19.38 14.41 20.62
N ALA A 176 -19.65 14.75 19.36
CA ALA A 176 -20.87 14.34 18.66
C ALA A 176 -21.02 12.81 18.51
N PHE A 177 -19.92 12.06 18.59
CA PHE A 177 -19.87 10.61 18.38
C PHE A 177 -19.33 9.85 19.59
N ARG A 178 -19.40 10.45 20.76
CA ARG A 178 -18.86 9.89 22.00
C ARG A 178 -19.38 8.49 22.28
N GLY A 179 -18.46 7.53 22.46
CA GLY A 179 -18.76 6.12 22.76
C GLY A 179 -19.24 5.30 21.56
N GLN A 180 -19.05 5.80 20.33
CA GLN A 180 -19.39 5.07 19.11
C GLN A 180 -18.18 4.41 18.44
N SER A 181 -17.02 4.52 19.06
CA SER A 181 -15.76 3.97 18.53
C SER A 181 -15.44 2.63 19.16
N SER A 182 -14.86 1.74 18.38
CA SER A 182 -14.26 0.50 18.88
C SER A 182 -13.04 0.13 18.07
N PHE A 183 -12.04 -0.40 18.72
CA PHE A 183 -10.92 -1.17 18.17
C PHE A 183 -10.21 -1.89 19.31
N SER A 184 -9.49 -2.96 18.95
CA SER A 184 -8.59 -3.65 19.87
C SER A 184 -7.20 -3.70 19.27
N ILE A 185 -6.18 -3.56 20.10
CA ILE A 185 -4.80 -3.89 19.77
C ILE A 185 -4.63 -5.35 20.18
N THR A 186 -4.40 -6.23 19.19
CA THR A 186 -4.34 -7.68 19.38
C THR A 186 -2.93 -8.23 19.41
N HIS A 187 -2.01 -7.55 18.70
CA HIS A 187 -0.60 -7.95 18.66
C HIS A 187 0.31 -6.73 18.75
N VAL A 188 1.44 -6.93 19.41
CA VAL A 188 2.54 -5.96 19.49
C VAL A 188 3.84 -6.66 19.13
N ALA A 189 4.45 -6.29 18.03
CA ALA A 189 5.72 -6.83 17.57
C ALA A 189 6.88 -5.90 17.89
N GLY A 190 7.85 -6.40 18.65
CA GLY A 190 9.10 -5.69 18.96
C GLY A 190 10.25 -6.21 18.11
N ALA A 191 10.90 -5.34 17.34
CA ALA A 191 12.07 -5.70 16.55
C ALA A 191 13.29 -5.90 17.44
N TYR A 192 13.87 -7.10 17.41
CA TYR A 192 15.08 -7.46 18.16
C TYR A 192 16.33 -7.51 17.29
N ARG A 193 16.18 -7.52 15.95
CA ARG A 193 17.27 -7.45 14.98
C ARG A 193 17.32 -6.08 14.32
N ASN A 194 18.53 -5.65 13.99
CA ASN A 194 18.75 -4.46 13.18
C ASN A 194 19.37 -4.86 11.84
N PRO A 195 18.60 -4.92 10.75
CA PRO A 195 19.10 -5.31 9.44
C PRO A 195 20.31 -4.50 8.96
N VAL A 196 20.43 -3.23 9.41
CA VAL A 196 21.57 -2.37 9.07
C VAL A 196 22.87 -2.86 9.69
N GLN A 197 22.84 -3.24 10.98
CA GLN A 197 24.02 -3.78 11.63
C GLN A 197 24.42 -5.11 11.02
N ASP A 198 23.45 -5.97 10.72
CA ASP A 198 23.67 -7.23 10.03
C ASP A 198 24.25 -6.99 8.62
N TYR A 199 23.80 -5.96 7.93
CA TYR A 199 24.35 -5.54 6.63
C TYR A 199 25.80 -5.06 6.76
N ILE A 200 26.12 -4.14 7.67
CA ILE A 200 27.47 -3.59 7.86
C ILE A 200 28.48 -4.70 8.20
N GLN A 201 28.05 -5.73 8.93
CA GLN A 201 28.90 -6.84 9.34
C GLN A 201 29.10 -7.90 8.24
N ASN A 202 28.16 -8.04 7.29
CA ASN A 202 28.11 -9.13 6.31
C ASN A 202 27.99 -8.66 4.86
N VAL A 203 28.48 -7.48 4.54
CA VAL A 203 28.19 -6.70 3.32
C VAL A 203 28.70 -7.29 2.02
N ALA A 204 29.53 -8.34 2.04
CA ALA A 204 30.34 -8.71 0.88
C ALA A 204 29.58 -8.87 -0.45
N CYS A 205 28.24 -9.10 -0.42
CA CYS A 205 27.49 -9.45 -1.62
C CYS A 205 26.07 -8.84 -1.75
N LEU A 206 25.62 -8.02 -0.83
CA LEU A 206 24.30 -7.40 -0.95
C LEU A 206 24.42 -6.00 -1.58
N GLU A 207 24.11 -5.90 -2.86
CA GLU A 207 24.21 -4.63 -3.60
C GLU A 207 22.95 -3.79 -3.39
N LEU A 208 23.04 -2.74 -2.56
CA LEU A 208 21.94 -1.79 -2.39
C LEU A 208 21.70 -0.98 -3.65
N ILE A 209 20.44 -0.89 -4.03
CA ILE A 209 20.01 0.00 -5.12
C ILE A 209 20.00 1.44 -4.62
N THR A 210 20.73 2.32 -5.31
CA THR A 210 20.62 3.77 -5.12
C THR A 210 19.94 4.40 -6.34
N PRO A 211 19.07 5.41 -6.16
CA PRO A 211 18.24 5.95 -7.24
C PRO A 211 18.97 6.40 -8.51
N GLY A 212 20.27 6.72 -8.42
CA GLY A 212 21.07 7.14 -9.56
C GLY A 212 21.78 6.02 -10.34
N GLN A 213 21.77 4.79 -9.85
CA GLN A 213 22.54 3.66 -10.43
C GLN A 213 21.75 2.86 -11.47
N LEU A 214 20.41 2.92 -11.43
CA LEU A 214 19.58 2.15 -12.35
C LEU A 214 19.41 2.89 -13.68
N ASN A 215 19.48 2.16 -14.79
CA ASN A 215 18.99 2.64 -16.06
C ASN A 215 17.46 2.91 -15.99
N PRO A 216 16.86 3.68 -16.90
CA PRO A 216 15.45 4.03 -16.83
C PRO A 216 14.50 2.81 -16.74
N THR A 217 14.80 1.74 -17.46
CA THR A 217 13.99 0.53 -17.50
C THR A 217 13.96 -0.18 -16.15
N LEU A 218 15.12 -0.41 -15.55
CA LEU A 218 15.22 -1.04 -14.23
C LEU A 218 14.71 -0.12 -13.11
N ARG A 219 14.75 1.19 -13.31
CA ARG A 219 14.14 2.15 -12.36
C ARG A 219 12.62 1.98 -12.31
N ASN A 220 11.98 1.83 -13.46
CA ASN A 220 10.55 1.54 -13.52
C ASN A 220 10.23 0.19 -12.88
N ALA A 221 10.96 -0.86 -13.26
CA ALA A 221 10.83 -2.19 -12.64
C ALA A 221 11.00 -2.12 -11.10
N SER A 222 12.00 -1.40 -10.62
CA SER A 222 12.26 -1.17 -9.20
C SER A 222 11.07 -0.50 -8.48
N ALA A 223 10.37 0.45 -9.13
CA ALA A 223 9.20 1.11 -8.56
C ALA A 223 7.97 0.18 -8.39
N SER A 224 7.97 -1.00 -9.02
CA SER A 224 6.93 -2.02 -8.80
C SER A 224 7.23 -2.96 -7.63
N VAL A 225 8.46 -2.96 -7.10
CA VAL A 225 8.90 -3.90 -6.08
C VAL A 225 8.66 -3.34 -4.69
N MET A 226 8.06 -4.13 -3.83
CA MET A 226 7.70 -3.72 -2.48
C MET A 226 8.22 -4.66 -1.42
N ARG A 227 8.54 -4.11 -0.25
CA ARG A 227 8.77 -4.88 0.97
C ARG A 227 7.44 -5.18 1.62
N VAL A 228 7.19 -6.45 1.92
CA VAL A 228 5.94 -6.90 2.54
C VAL A 228 6.23 -7.36 3.96
N LEU A 229 5.64 -6.68 4.96
CA LEU A 229 5.69 -7.12 6.35
C LEU A 229 4.53 -8.10 6.58
N LEU A 230 4.83 -9.18 7.23
CA LEU A 230 3.98 -10.36 7.41
C LEU A 230 3.87 -10.71 8.90
N ASP A 231 2.90 -11.57 9.23
CA ASP A 231 2.84 -12.21 10.55
C ASP A 231 2.88 -11.14 11.66
N HIS A 232 1.93 -10.20 11.63
CA HIS A 232 1.84 -9.06 12.56
C HIS A 232 3.12 -8.20 12.63
N GLY A 233 3.86 -8.12 11.53
CA GLY A 233 5.09 -7.32 11.44
C GLY A 233 6.36 -8.03 11.92
N GLN A 234 6.32 -9.34 12.20
CA GLN A 234 7.49 -10.10 12.65
C GLN A 234 8.47 -10.41 11.53
N ARG A 235 7.96 -10.56 10.31
CA ARG A 235 8.72 -11.07 9.16
C ARG A 235 8.57 -10.14 7.97
N CYS A 236 9.49 -10.26 7.02
CA CYS A 236 9.35 -9.60 5.74
C CYS A 236 9.69 -10.53 4.57
N ALA A 237 9.09 -10.23 3.44
CA ALA A 237 9.33 -10.83 2.14
C ALA A 237 9.31 -9.75 1.06
N THR A 238 9.42 -10.16 -0.19
CA THR A 238 9.35 -9.28 -1.35
C THR A 238 8.11 -9.62 -2.18
N GLY A 239 7.47 -8.61 -2.75
CA GLY A 239 6.37 -8.73 -3.72
C GLY A 239 6.53 -7.76 -4.87
N VAL A 240 5.80 -7.97 -5.94
CA VAL A 240 5.82 -7.11 -7.14
C VAL A 240 4.39 -6.75 -7.55
N LEU A 241 4.16 -5.45 -7.77
CA LEU A 241 2.91 -4.93 -8.32
C LEU A 241 2.87 -5.21 -9.83
N VAL A 242 1.82 -5.87 -10.31
CA VAL A 242 1.73 -6.38 -11.69
C VAL A 242 0.58 -5.72 -12.44
N ASN A 243 0.84 -5.32 -13.69
CA ASN A 243 -0.17 -4.78 -14.59
C ASN A 243 -1.07 -5.89 -15.16
N ASN A 244 -2.29 -5.52 -15.56
CA ASN A 244 -3.22 -6.37 -16.30
C ASN A 244 -3.53 -5.79 -17.69
N SER A 245 -4.11 -6.59 -18.60
CA SER A 245 -4.41 -6.16 -19.98
C SER A 245 -5.42 -5.01 -20.04
N ALA A 246 -6.30 -4.88 -19.06
CA ALA A 246 -7.26 -3.78 -18.98
C ALA A 246 -6.61 -2.41 -18.60
N ASN A 247 -5.38 -2.39 -18.10
CA ASN A 247 -4.71 -1.17 -17.58
C ASN A 247 -5.59 -0.37 -16.61
N ASP A 248 -6.37 -1.06 -15.77
CA ASP A 248 -7.37 -0.46 -14.89
C ASP A 248 -6.80 -0.06 -13.51
N GLY A 249 -5.52 -0.36 -13.26
CA GLY A 249 -4.85 -0.09 -12.01
C GLY A 249 -5.28 -1.01 -10.87
N THR A 250 -5.94 -2.14 -11.14
CA THR A 250 -6.21 -3.15 -10.11
C THR A 250 -4.89 -3.60 -9.48
N PRO A 251 -4.73 -3.45 -8.15
CA PRO A 251 -3.42 -3.56 -7.52
C PRO A 251 -3.05 -5.01 -7.20
N TYR A 252 -2.80 -5.78 -8.23
CA TYR A 252 -2.35 -7.16 -8.08
C TYR A 252 -0.87 -7.22 -7.66
N VAL A 253 -0.60 -8.04 -6.65
CA VAL A 253 0.75 -8.32 -6.15
C VAL A 253 1.04 -9.80 -6.33
N LEU A 254 2.08 -10.09 -7.10
CA LEU A 254 2.62 -11.43 -7.22
C LEU A 254 3.72 -11.62 -6.18
N MET A 255 3.67 -12.73 -5.44
CA MET A 255 4.66 -13.10 -4.42
C MET A 255 4.67 -14.62 -4.20
N SER A 256 5.59 -15.11 -3.37
CA SER A 256 5.63 -16.55 -3.05
C SER A 256 4.56 -16.95 -2.03
N SER A 257 3.93 -18.10 -2.25
CA SER A 257 3.01 -18.70 -1.28
C SER A 257 3.68 -19.07 0.05
N LYS A 258 4.99 -19.31 0.06
CA LYS A 258 5.76 -19.51 1.29
C LYS A 258 5.83 -18.26 2.19
N ALA A 259 5.56 -17.11 1.62
CA ALA A 259 5.46 -15.86 2.37
C ALA A 259 4.04 -15.60 2.92
N LEU A 260 3.05 -16.44 2.62
CA LEU A 260 1.71 -16.31 3.18
C LEU A 260 1.67 -16.89 4.60
N ILE A 261 2.15 -16.10 5.56
CA ILE A 261 2.16 -16.43 7.00
C ILE A 261 1.24 -15.46 7.74
N GLY A 262 0.24 -15.98 8.44
CA GLY A 262 -0.81 -15.18 9.06
C GLY A 262 -1.91 -14.75 8.08
N ASP A 263 -2.73 -13.78 8.49
CA ASP A 263 -3.82 -13.26 7.66
C ASP A 263 -3.33 -12.13 6.76
N PRO A 264 -3.50 -12.21 5.42
CA PRO A 264 -3.12 -11.14 4.51
C PRO A 264 -3.83 -9.80 4.76
N SER A 265 -4.94 -9.78 5.49
CA SER A 265 -5.58 -8.52 5.92
C SER A 265 -4.68 -7.69 6.84
N SER A 266 -3.74 -8.32 7.55
CA SER A 266 -2.76 -7.67 8.43
C SER A 266 -1.43 -7.35 7.76
N TYR A 267 -1.23 -7.72 6.49
CA TYR A 267 0.04 -7.44 5.81
C TYR A 267 0.23 -5.95 5.53
N VAL A 268 1.50 -5.53 5.52
CA VAL A 268 1.89 -4.14 5.28
C VAL A 268 2.79 -4.08 4.05
N PHE A 269 2.32 -3.46 2.98
CA PHE A 269 3.02 -3.33 1.71
C PHE A 269 3.69 -1.97 1.64
N GLN A 270 5.02 -1.95 1.62
CA GLN A 270 5.84 -0.75 1.66
C GLN A 270 6.50 -0.51 0.29
N PHE A 271 6.16 0.61 -0.31
CA PHE A 271 6.66 1.06 -1.61
C PHE A 271 7.91 1.94 -1.46
N ASP A 272 8.71 2.07 -2.51
CA ASP A 272 9.88 2.97 -2.61
C ASP A 272 10.90 2.81 -1.47
N VAL A 273 11.06 1.61 -0.94
CA VAL A 273 12.04 1.34 0.11
C VAL A 273 13.43 1.21 -0.52
N MET A 274 14.03 2.34 -0.89
CA MET A 274 15.31 2.42 -1.59
C MET A 274 16.33 3.30 -0.86
N GLY A 275 17.61 3.00 -1.06
CA GLY A 275 18.72 3.82 -0.57
C GLY A 275 18.94 3.79 0.94
N SER A 276 20.03 4.42 1.37
CA SER A 276 20.49 4.38 2.77
C SER A 276 19.56 5.08 3.78
N GLY A 277 18.62 5.90 3.31
CA GLY A 277 17.61 6.54 4.17
C GLY A 277 16.48 5.61 4.63
N CYS A 278 16.33 4.45 3.98
CA CYS A 278 15.20 3.54 4.16
C CYS A 278 15.52 2.27 4.98
N PHE A 279 16.62 2.26 5.69
CA PHE A 279 16.93 1.16 6.60
C PHE A 279 15.94 1.10 7.77
N MET A 280 15.46 -0.11 8.07
CA MET A 280 14.77 -0.33 9.35
C MET A 280 15.78 -0.33 10.49
N PRO A 281 15.44 0.21 11.65
CA PRO A 281 14.19 0.86 12.04
C PRO A 281 14.19 2.39 11.87
N SER A 282 15.01 2.97 10.98
CA SER A 282 15.03 4.42 10.80
C SER A 282 13.78 4.91 10.07
N GLY A 283 12.94 5.69 10.71
CA GLY A 283 11.71 6.23 10.17
C GLY A 283 11.87 7.39 9.17
N SER A 284 13.01 7.55 8.51
CA SER A 284 13.25 8.65 7.57
C SER A 284 12.75 8.40 6.14
N CYS A 285 12.30 7.19 5.81
CA CYS A 285 11.57 6.92 4.57
C CYS A 285 10.17 7.54 4.65
N ALA A 286 9.79 8.32 3.66
CA ALA A 286 8.39 8.62 3.44
C ALA A 286 7.71 7.30 3.06
N LEU A 287 7.17 6.59 4.05
CA LEU A 287 6.59 5.27 3.84
C LEU A 287 5.28 5.41 3.08
N ARG A 288 5.32 5.12 1.80
CA ARG A 288 4.15 4.87 0.97
C ARG A 288 3.67 3.47 1.28
N THR A 289 2.60 3.36 2.05
CA THR A 289 2.20 2.09 2.67
C THR A 289 0.73 1.79 2.42
N ILE A 290 0.45 0.56 1.99
CA ILE A 290 -0.91 0.01 1.93
C ILE A 290 -0.98 -1.17 2.90
N CYS A 291 -2.04 -1.21 3.71
CA CYS A 291 -2.25 -2.27 4.67
C CYS A 291 -3.43 -3.15 4.26
N GLY A 292 -3.16 -4.46 4.22
CA GLY A 292 -4.14 -5.48 3.90
C GLY A 292 -4.23 -5.82 2.42
N ALA A 293 -4.51 -7.09 2.19
CA ALA A 293 -4.75 -7.67 0.87
C ALA A 293 -5.73 -8.84 0.96
N THR A 294 -6.25 -9.28 -0.18
CA THR A 294 -7.02 -10.51 -0.33
C THR A 294 -6.30 -11.46 -1.27
N ILE A 295 -6.32 -12.75 -0.97
CA ILE A 295 -5.73 -13.77 -1.86
C ILE A 295 -6.66 -13.97 -3.06
N LYS A 296 -6.14 -13.82 -4.27
CA LYS A 296 -6.83 -14.12 -5.52
C LYS A 296 -6.45 -15.50 -6.05
N MET A 297 -5.18 -15.87 -5.90
CA MET A 297 -4.67 -17.19 -6.25
C MET A 297 -3.60 -17.59 -5.24
N ASN A 298 -3.60 -18.84 -4.83
CA ASN A 298 -2.56 -19.44 -4.01
C ASN A 298 -2.32 -20.88 -4.51
N ASP A 299 -1.16 -21.10 -5.10
CA ASP A 299 -0.76 -22.41 -5.61
C ASP A 299 0.47 -22.95 -4.86
N ALA A 300 0.21 -23.90 -3.97
CA ALA A 300 1.27 -24.54 -3.20
C ALA A 300 2.23 -25.41 -4.06
N ASN A 301 1.80 -25.84 -5.26
CA ASN A 301 2.64 -26.66 -6.14
C ASN A 301 3.72 -25.82 -6.82
N THR A 302 3.36 -24.66 -7.32
CA THR A 302 4.32 -23.72 -7.92
C THR A 302 4.94 -22.80 -6.87
N GLU A 303 4.37 -22.74 -5.67
CA GLU A 303 4.73 -21.82 -4.58
C GLU A 303 4.56 -20.35 -4.99
N ALA A 304 3.58 -20.06 -5.85
CA ALA A 304 3.21 -18.71 -6.26
C ALA A 304 1.86 -18.30 -5.68
N SER A 305 1.69 -17.01 -5.41
CA SER A 305 0.42 -16.42 -4.97
C SER A 305 0.21 -15.05 -5.59
N LEU A 306 -1.03 -14.80 -5.99
CA LEU A 306 -1.49 -13.49 -6.44
C LEU A 306 -2.43 -12.92 -5.38
N LEU A 307 -2.13 -11.73 -4.92
CA LEU A 307 -2.95 -10.97 -3.98
C LEU A 307 -3.51 -9.73 -4.69
N GLU A 308 -4.61 -9.22 -4.19
CA GLU A 308 -5.10 -7.88 -4.51
C GLU A 308 -5.03 -7.04 -3.25
N LEU A 309 -4.30 -5.91 -3.31
CA LEU A 309 -4.20 -4.99 -2.20
C LEU A 309 -5.59 -4.44 -1.85
N SER A 310 -5.79 -4.10 -0.59
CA SER A 310 -7.05 -3.51 -0.11
C SER A 310 -7.41 -2.19 -0.80
N LYS A 311 -6.43 -1.53 -1.42
CA LYS A 311 -6.54 -0.22 -2.06
C LYS A 311 -5.56 -0.10 -3.22
N GLN A 312 -5.92 0.71 -4.23
CA GLN A 312 -4.97 1.12 -5.26
C GLN A 312 -3.94 2.09 -4.66
N PRO A 313 -2.66 2.01 -5.05
CA PRO A 313 -1.69 3.06 -4.75
C PRO A 313 -2.21 4.43 -5.22
N ARG A 314 -1.93 5.47 -4.47
CA ARG A 314 -2.31 6.83 -4.89
C ARG A 314 -1.56 7.24 -6.15
N ASN A 315 -2.21 8.01 -6.99
CA ASN A 315 -1.62 8.46 -8.27
C ASN A 315 -0.36 9.33 -8.06
N ASP A 316 -0.32 10.13 -6.98
CA ASP A 316 0.85 10.95 -6.61
C ASP A 316 2.06 10.14 -6.11
N TRP A 317 1.87 8.84 -5.88
CA TRP A 317 2.98 7.94 -5.58
C TRP A 317 3.74 7.51 -6.82
N GLN A 318 3.15 7.65 -8.00
CA GLN A 318 3.70 7.16 -9.26
C GLN A 318 4.14 5.68 -9.15
N ALA A 319 3.32 4.87 -8.48
CA ALA A 319 3.57 3.45 -8.41
C ALA A 319 3.54 2.84 -9.82
N PHE A 320 4.55 2.05 -10.13
CA PHE A 320 4.65 1.37 -11.40
C PHE A 320 4.06 -0.03 -11.29
N TYR A 321 3.14 -0.35 -12.14
CA TYR A 321 2.63 -1.70 -12.33
C TYR A 321 3.51 -2.39 -13.36
N SER A 322 4.23 -3.41 -12.95
CA SER A 322 5.18 -4.11 -13.80
C SER A 322 4.50 -4.70 -15.03
N GLY A 323 5.07 -4.45 -16.19
CA GLY A 323 4.79 -5.25 -17.37
C GLY A 323 5.34 -6.66 -17.21
N TRP A 324 4.86 -7.59 -18.04
CA TRP A 324 5.23 -8.99 -17.97
C TRP A 324 5.33 -9.61 -19.36
N ARG A 325 5.99 -10.77 -19.42
CA ARG A 325 6.03 -11.61 -20.63
C ARG A 325 6.08 -13.08 -20.26
N LEU A 326 5.53 -13.91 -21.14
CA LEU A 326 5.39 -15.36 -20.94
C LEU A 326 6.50 -16.15 -21.66
N ASP A 327 7.02 -15.63 -22.78
CA ASP A 327 8.07 -16.31 -23.51
C ASP A 327 9.41 -16.22 -22.77
N GLU A 328 10.15 -17.31 -22.76
CA GLU A 328 11.54 -17.35 -22.33
C GLU A 328 12.39 -16.58 -23.35
N SER A 329 12.45 -15.25 -23.23
CA SER A 329 13.32 -14.49 -24.12
C SER A 329 14.77 -14.78 -23.76
N GLU A 330 15.60 -15.01 -24.78
CA GLU A 330 17.04 -14.92 -24.62
C GLU A 330 17.38 -13.47 -24.24
N SER A 331 17.60 -13.24 -22.95
CA SER A 331 18.12 -11.98 -22.43
C SER A 331 19.58 -12.19 -22.07
N ASP A 332 20.43 -11.22 -22.39
CA ASP A 332 21.85 -11.29 -22.04
C ASP A 332 22.06 -11.28 -20.51
N ASN A 333 21.15 -10.58 -19.81
CA ASN A 333 21.15 -10.48 -18.35
C ASN A 333 19.73 -10.50 -17.80
N TYR A 334 19.61 -11.00 -16.56
CA TYR A 334 18.40 -10.99 -15.76
C TYR A 334 18.66 -10.29 -14.43
N TYR A 335 17.64 -9.63 -13.90
CA TYR A 335 17.72 -8.79 -12.72
C TYR A 335 16.69 -9.20 -11.69
N CYS A 336 17.14 -9.60 -10.50
CA CYS A 336 16.25 -9.84 -9.36
C CYS A 336 16.35 -8.66 -8.38
N ILE A 337 15.26 -7.92 -8.23
CA ILE A 337 15.15 -6.79 -7.30
C ILE A 337 14.40 -7.25 -6.06
N GLN A 338 14.98 -7.05 -4.88
CA GLN A 338 14.54 -7.75 -3.68
C GLN A 338 14.78 -6.94 -2.40
N HIS A 339 14.13 -7.37 -1.30
CA HIS A 339 14.35 -6.87 0.06
C HIS A 339 15.07 -7.91 0.93
N ALA A 340 16.25 -8.31 0.49
CA ALA A 340 17.08 -9.29 1.19
C ALA A 340 17.31 -8.87 2.65
N LYS A 341 17.04 -9.76 3.62
CA LYS A 341 17.16 -9.49 5.07
C LYS A 341 16.41 -8.24 5.53
N GLY A 342 15.30 -7.87 4.87
CA GLY A 342 14.53 -6.68 5.20
C GLY A 342 15.23 -5.35 4.88
N LEU A 343 16.33 -5.39 4.15
CA LEU A 343 17.05 -4.21 3.69
C LEU A 343 16.22 -3.37 2.70
N PRO A 344 16.61 -2.13 2.44
CA PRO A 344 16.18 -1.43 1.22
C PRO A 344 16.46 -2.30 -0.01
N GLN A 345 15.85 -1.97 -1.14
CA GLN A 345 16.02 -2.77 -2.34
C GLN A 345 17.48 -3.10 -2.63
N THR A 346 17.73 -4.38 -2.87
CA THR A 346 19.02 -4.92 -3.33
C THR A 346 18.84 -5.56 -4.70
N LEU A 347 19.92 -5.59 -5.47
CA LEU A 347 19.95 -6.13 -6.82
C LEU A 347 20.81 -7.41 -6.87
N SER A 348 20.31 -8.43 -7.56
CA SER A 348 21.11 -9.56 -8.04
C SER A 348 21.01 -9.63 -9.56
N THR A 349 22.16 -9.76 -10.21
CA THR A 349 22.27 -9.81 -11.68
C THR A 349 22.77 -11.20 -12.10
N TYR A 350 22.10 -11.79 -13.07
CA TYR A 350 22.42 -13.10 -13.62
C TYR A 350 22.65 -13.00 -15.12
N SER A 351 23.53 -13.89 -15.63
CA SER A 351 23.71 -14.10 -17.06
C SER A 351 23.48 -15.57 -17.44
N GLY A 352 23.35 -15.86 -18.73
CA GLY A 352 23.20 -17.21 -19.26
C GLY A 352 21.74 -17.69 -19.35
N ALA A 353 21.58 -18.91 -19.83
CA ALA A 353 20.26 -19.49 -20.09
C ALA A 353 19.62 -20.09 -18.83
N PHE A 354 18.32 -20.14 -18.82
CA PHE A 354 17.55 -20.88 -17.83
C PHE A 354 17.87 -22.38 -17.87
N MET A 355 17.91 -22.99 -16.70
CA MET A 355 18.09 -24.42 -16.52
C MET A 355 16.82 -25.02 -15.90
N PRO A 356 16.09 -25.86 -16.62
CA PRO A 356 14.95 -26.57 -16.05
C PRO A 356 15.41 -27.46 -14.89
N LEU A 357 14.84 -27.28 -13.72
CA LEU A 357 15.18 -28.00 -12.50
C LEU A 357 13.92 -28.61 -11.88
N MET A 358 14.03 -29.84 -11.37
CA MET A 358 13.01 -30.42 -10.52
C MET A 358 13.46 -30.36 -9.06
N HIS A 359 12.72 -29.68 -8.23
CA HIS A 359 12.97 -29.61 -6.80
C HIS A 359 11.69 -29.98 -6.03
N ALA A 360 11.79 -30.97 -5.14
CA ALA A 360 10.65 -31.49 -4.37
C ALA A 360 9.41 -31.85 -5.23
N GLY A 361 9.63 -32.34 -6.47
CA GLY A 361 8.56 -32.71 -7.39
C GLY A 361 7.95 -31.55 -8.19
N ILE A 362 8.49 -30.34 -8.08
CA ILE A 362 8.03 -29.13 -8.75
C ILE A 362 9.07 -28.69 -9.78
N TRP A 363 8.63 -28.38 -10.98
CA TRP A 363 9.47 -27.77 -12.01
C TRP A 363 9.73 -26.31 -11.67
N THR A 364 10.95 -25.86 -11.88
CA THR A 364 11.40 -24.47 -11.69
C THR A 364 12.53 -24.18 -12.65
N GLN A 365 12.77 -22.91 -12.95
CA GLN A 365 13.89 -22.46 -13.74
C GLN A 365 15.04 -21.99 -12.84
N GLY A 366 16.24 -22.47 -13.12
CA GLY A 366 17.45 -22.13 -12.38
C GLY A 366 18.32 -21.14 -13.14
N LEU A 367 18.91 -20.18 -12.45
CA LEU A 367 19.97 -19.31 -12.94
C LEU A 367 21.20 -19.47 -12.05
N GLY A 368 22.33 -19.85 -12.65
CA GLY A 368 23.54 -20.17 -11.91
C GLY A 368 24.67 -19.15 -12.07
N ALA A 369 24.68 -18.38 -13.15
CA ALA A 369 25.72 -17.39 -13.41
C ALA A 369 25.37 -16.05 -12.75
N LEU A 370 25.66 -15.92 -11.44
CA LEU A 370 25.48 -14.69 -10.69
C LEU A 370 26.65 -13.74 -10.96
N GLU A 371 26.38 -12.63 -11.66
CA GLU A 371 27.37 -11.61 -12.02
C GLU A 371 27.59 -10.58 -10.90
N GLY A 372 26.54 -10.32 -10.10
CA GLY A 372 26.59 -9.38 -8.99
C GLY A 372 25.43 -9.57 -8.03
N GLY A 373 25.58 -9.06 -6.82
CA GLY A 373 24.59 -9.16 -5.77
C GLY A 373 24.42 -10.58 -5.19
N GLN A 374 23.41 -10.76 -4.37
CA GLN A 374 23.06 -12.05 -3.78
C GLN A 374 21.63 -12.02 -3.21
N THR A 375 20.90 -13.13 -3.36
CA THR A 375 19.63 -13.36 -2.64
C THR A 375 19.88 -13.77 -1.19
N ALA A 376 18.90 -13.56 -0.30
CA ALA A 376 18.96 -13.98 1.10
C ALA A 376 17.54 -14.24 1.65
N ALA A 377 17.39 -14.63 2.92
CA ALA A 377 16.11 -14.65 3.58
C ALA A 377 15.41 -13.29 3.42
N GLY A 378 14.10 -13.27 3.12
CA GLY A 378 13.36 -12.07 2.74
C GLY A 378 13.32 -11.78 1.24
N SER A 379 14.19 -12.41 0.43
CA SER A 379 14.12 -12.32 -1.04
C SER A 379 12.98 -13.16 -1.64
N VAL A 380 12.40 -14.09 -0.88
CA VAL A 380 11.33 -14.95 -1.36
C VAL A 380 10.17 -14.12 -1.93
N GLY A 381 9.73 -14.46 -3.17
CA GLY A 381 8.74 -13.71 -3.93
C GLY A 381 9.29 -12.52 -4.73
N ALA A 382 10.59 -12.26 -4.68
CA ALA A 382 11.22 -11.19 -5.46
C ALA A 382 11.08 -11.43 -6.98
N PRO A 383 10.74 -10.40 -7.75
CA PRO A 383 10.62 -10.51 -9.20
C PRO A 383 11.95 -10.74 -9.90
N LEU A 384 11.90 -11.50 -10.98
CA LEU A 384 12.95 -11.61 -11.98
C LEU A 384 12.53 -10.82 -13.22
N PHE A 385 13.38 -9.91 -13.66
CA PHE A 385 13.18 -9.07 -14.83
C PHE A 385 14.17 -9.40 -15.94
N ASP A 386 13.74 -9.21 -17.19
CA ASP A 386 14.61 -9.19 -18.36
C ASP A 386 15.30 -7.83 -18.56
N ASN A 387 16.11 -7.69 -19.63
CA ASN A 387 16.77 -6.42 -20.00
C ASN A 387 15.78 -5.28 -20.33
N GLU A 388 14.57 -5.60 -20.67
CA GLU A 388 13.51 -4.65 -21.01
C GLU A 388 12.65 -4.28 -19.79
N GLY A 389 12.95 -4.88 -18.61
CA GLY A 389 12.21 -4.65 -17.37
C GLY A 389 10.86 -5.35 -17.30
N ASN A 390 10.62 -6.36 -18.15
CA ASN A 390 9.43 -7.18 -18.06
C ASN A 390 9.61 -8.23 -16.95
N LEU A 391 8.57 -8.43 -16.17
CA LEU A 391 8.48 -9.51 -15.19
C LEU A 391 8.43 -10.85 -15.91
N LEU A 392 9.35 -11.74 -15.59
CA LEU A 392 9.41 -13.13 -16.08
C LEU A 392 8.90 -14.13 -15.05
N GLY A 393 9.05 -13.84 -13.76
CA GLY A 393 8.69 -14.75 -12.69
C GLY A 393 9.15 -14.26 -11.33
N ILE A 394 9.10 -15.12 -10.32
CA ILE A 394 9.43 -14.79 -8.93
C ILE A 394 10.43 -15.76 -8.33
N PHE A 395 11.27 -15.25 -7.43
CA PHE A 395 12.27 -16.02 -6.69
C PHE A 395 11.62 -16.97 -5.68
N LYS A 396 12.03 -18.22 -5.72
CA LYS A 396 11.53 -19.32 -4.89
C LYS A 396 12.51 -19.78 -3.81
N GLY A 397 13.78 -19.52 -4.01
CA GLY A 397 14.87 -19.95 -3.13
C GLY A 397 16.10 -20.34 -3.93
N GLY A 398 17.22 -20.47 -3.27
CA GLY A 398 18.43 -20.82 -3.99
C GLY A 398 19.70 -20.82 -3.16
N SER A 399 20.82 -20.99 -3.83
CA SER A 399 22.15 -21.08 -3.23
C SER A 399 23.22 -20.32 -4.00
N ALA A 400 22.86 -19.57 -5.06
CA ALA A 400 23.81 -18.73 -5.80
C ALA A 400 24.38 -17.65 -4.88
N HIS A 401 25.69 -17.44 -4.92
CA HIS A 401 26.36 -16.44 -4.09
C HIS A 401 27.50 -15.77 -4.84
N CYS A 402 27.76 -14.52 -4.51
CA CYS A 402 28.78 -13.72 -5.16
C CYS A 402 30.19 -14.32 -4.94
N GLY A 403 31.06 -14.21 -5.94
CA GLY A 403 32.45 -14.67 -5.86
C GLY A 403 32.61 -16.17 -5.75
N GLY A 404 31.55 -16.96 -5.89
CA GLY A 404 31.53 -18.40 -5.77
C GLY A 404 31.42 -19.11 -7.11
N ASN A 405 32.13 -20.21 -7.26
CA ASN A 405 31.98 -21.13 -8.38
C ASN A 405 30.82 -22.09 -8.06
N GLY A 406 29.59 -21.70 -8.34
CA GLY A 406 28.44 -22.59 -8.22
C GLY A 406 27.33 -22.06 -7.32
N GLY A 407 26.26 -22.84 -7.24
CA GLY A 407 24.99 -22.45 -6.66
C GLY A 407 24.01 -22.00 -7.73
N ILE A 408 22.73 -22.21 -7.47
CA ILE A 408 21.64 -21.92 -8.41
C ILE A 408 20.54 -21.27 -7.61
N ASP A 409 20.06 -20.13 -8.12
CA ASP A 409 18.82 -19.52 -7.66
C ASP A 409 17.66 -19.99 -8.54
N ARG A 410 16.53 -20.32 -7.92
CA ARG A 410 15.35 -20.91 -8.57
C ARG A 410 14.23 -19.91 -8.63
N PHE A 411 13.58 -19.88 -9.79
CA PHE A 411 12.45 -19.01 -10.07
C PHE A 411 11.27 -19.84 -10.59
N VAL A 412 10.07 -19.41 -10.27
CA VAL A 412 8.85 -19.84 -10.93
C VAL A 412 8.53 -18.79 -11.98
N LEU A 413 8.52 -19.20 -13.24
CA LEU A 413 8.20 -18.29 -14.33
C LEU A 413 6.67 -18.05 -14.42
N LEU A 414 6.31 -16.92 -14.97
CA LEU A 414 4.91 -16.53 -15.12
C LEU A 414 4.16 -17.49 -16.04
N ASP A 415 4.82 -18.02 -17.08
CA ASP A 415 4.27 -19.05 -17.97
C ASP A 415 3.88 -20.33 -17.20
N GLU A 416 4.69 -20.76 -16.22
CA GLU A 416 4.41 -21.95 -15.40
C GLU A 416 3.14 -21.81 -14.54
N ILE A 417 2.74 -20.58 -14.21
CA ILE A 417 1.54 -20.27 -13.41
C ILE A 417 0.42 -19.61 -14.22
N TRP A 418 0.63 -19.40 -15.53
CA TRP A 418 -0.28 -18.61 -16.37
C TRP A 418 -1.74 -19.05 -16.27
N ASN A 419 -2.00 -20.34 -16.36
CA ASN A 419 -3.35 -20.88 -16.25
C ASN A 419 -4.09 -20.49 -14.95
N ASN A 420 -3.36 -20.16 -13.89
CA ASN A 420 -3.91 -19.80 -12.59
C ASN A 420 -4.10 -18.28 -12.43
N VAL A 421 -3.36 -17.47 -13.20
CA VAL A 421 -3.36 -16.01 -13.08
C VAL A 421 -3.94 -15.28 -14.29
N GLN A 422 -4.11 -15.97 -15.44
CA GLN A 422 -4.58 -15.38 -16.68
C GLN A 422 -5.87 -14.59 -16.51
N SER A 423 -6.87 -15.14 -15.82
CA SER A 423 -8.15 -14.45 -15.60
C SER A 423 -8.05 -13.12 -14.85
N PHE A 424 -6.94 -12.86 -14.19
CA PHE A 424 -6.65 -11.61 -13.48
C PHE A 424 -5.72 -10.70 -14.29
N LEU A 425 -4.69 -11.26 -14.93
CA LEU A 425 -3.67 -10.49 -15.65
C LEU A 425 -4.02 -10.23 -17.11
N ASP A 426 -4.86 -11.07 -17.72
CA ASP A 426 -5.42 -10.89 -19.07
C ASP A 426 -6.95 -11.06 -19.06
N PRO A 427 -7.70 -10.20 -18.30
CA PRO A 427 -9.16 -10.31 -18.18
C PRO A 427 -9.90 -10.10 -19.50
N GLU A 428 -9.29 -9.45 -20.47
CA GLU A 428 -9.85 -9.22 -21.81
C GLU A 428 -9.59 -10.38 -22.77
N ASN A 429 -8.78 -11.34 -22.34
CA ASN A 429 -8.42 -12.57 -23.07
C ASN A 429 -7.90 -12.25 -24.50
N GLU A 430 -6.95 -11.33 -24.55
CA GLU A 430 -6.31 -10.89 -25.79
C GLU A 430 -5.23 -11.86 -26.28
N ASP A 431 -4.97 -12.95 -25.53
CA ASP A 431 -3.93 -13.96 -25.78
C ASP A 431 -2.53 -13.34 -26.00
N GLN A 432 -2.21 -12.33 -25.20
CA GLN A 432 -0.92 -11.63 -25.30
C GLN A 432 0.18 -12.40 -24.56
N ASP A 433 1.30 -12.60 -25.24
CA ASP A 433 2.51 -13.17 -24.61
C ASP A 433 3.32 -12.11 -23.84
N LYS A 434 2.96 -10.82 -23.99
CA LYS A 434 3.66 -9.69 -23.38
C LYS A 434 2.72 -8.52 -23.10
N MET A 435 2.84 -7.94 -21.89
CA MET A 435 2.12 -6.75 -21.47
C MET A 435 3.10 -5.66 -21.04
N PRO A 436 3.01 -4.43 -21.54
CA PRO A 436 3.87 -3.35 -21.06
C PRO A 436 3.54 -2.95 -19.63
N GLY A 437 4.54 -2.37 -18.94
CA GLY A 437 4.31 -1.78 -17.64
C GLY A 437 3.45 -0.52 -17.73
N TYR A 438 2.78 -0.20 -16.62
CA TYR A 438 1.80 0.85 -16.53
C TYR A 438 2.07 1.79 -15.36
N TYR A 439 2.08 3.08 -15.62
CA TYR A 439 1.93 4.11 -14.60
C TYR A 439 0.50 4.60 -14.58
N GLN A 440 -0.11 4.64 -13.42
CA GLN A 440 -1.39 5.36 -13.31
C GLN A 440 -1.17 6.80 -13.76
N PRO A 441 -2.03 7.33 -14.68
CA PRO A 441 -1.93 8.72 -15.08
C PRO A 441 -2.00 9.62 -13.85
N GLU A 442 -1.12 10.61 -13.78
CA GLU A 442 -1.22 11.64 -12.76
C GLU A 442 -2.61 12.27 -12.83
N GLN A 443 -3.45 11.99 -11.85
CA GLN A 443 -4.59 12.86 -11.63
C GLN A 443 -4.03 14.09 -10.91
N PRO A 444 -4.25 15.29 -11.45
CA PRO A 444 -3.80 16.50 -10.78
C PRO A 444 -4.31 16.49 -9.34
N ALA A 445 -3.42 16.80 -8.39
CA ALA A 445 -3.73 16.75 -6.96
C ALA A 445 -5.00 17.59 -6.68
N VAL A 446 -6.05 16.95 -6.14
CA VAL A 446 -7.27 17.65 -5.77
C VAL A 446 -7.00 18.43 -4.50
N LYS A 447 -6.72 19.71 -4.60
CA LYS A 447 -6.71 20.59 -3.43
C LYS A 447 -8.16 20.98 -3.10
N ALA A 448 -8.79 20.24 -2.20
CA ALA A 448 -10.02 20.69 -1.58
C ALA A 448 -9.68 21.91 -0.70
N ASN A 449 -10.34 23.06 -0.95
CA ASN A 449 -10.23 24.28 -0.15
C ASN A 449 -8.82 24.86 -0.01
N ALA A 450 -8.11 25.08 -1.13
CA ALA A 450 -6.99 26.01 -1.10
C ALA A 450 -7.53 27.40 -0.70
N SER A 451 -6.90 28.05 0.28
CA SER A 451 -7.31 29.37 0.78
C SER A 451 -7.44 30.44 -0.33
N ASP A 452 -6.83 30.17 -1.48
CA ASP A 452 -6.70 31.11 -2.61
C ASP A 452 -7.55 30.70 -3.83
N PHE A 453 -8.33 29.60 -3.74
CA PHE A 453 -9.31 29.23 -4.75
C PHE A 453 -10.71 29.68 -4.33
N LEU A 454 -11.32 30.54 -5.15
CA LEU A 454 -12.63 31.11 -4.88
C LEU A 454 -13.58 30.94 -6.07
N VAL A 455 -14.83 30.61 -5.76
CA VAL A 455 -15.97 30.64 -6.69
C VAL A 455 -16.87 31.78 -6.25
N TYR A 456 -17.00 32.82 -7.09
CA TYR A 456 -17.71 34.05 -6.72
C TYR A 456 -18.55 34.59 -7.89
N PRO A 457 -19.76 35.11 -7.64
CA PRO A 457 -20.51 35.01 -6.39
C PRO A 457 -20.98 33.57 -6.11
N ASN A 458 -21.10 33.24 -4.85
CA ASN A 458 -21.65 31.95 -4.40
C ASN A 458 -22.41 32.18 -3.09
N PRO A 459 -23.77 32.08 -3.08
CA PRO A 459 -24.65 31.62 -4.17
C PRO A 459 -24.74 32.52 -5.41
N SER A 460 -25.13 31.92 -6.57
CA SER A 460 -25.34 32.63 -7.83
C SER A 460 -26.52 32.08 -8.62
N ASN A 461 -27.04 32.88 -9.57
CA ASN A 461 -28.17 32.50 -10.43
C ASN A 461 -27.87 32.64 -11.93
N ASP A 462 -26.81 33.34 -12.35
CA ASP A 462 -26.52 33.63 -13.75
C ASP A 462 -25.08 33.34 -14.18
N HIS A 463 -24.10 33.82 -13.43
CA HIS A 463 -22.69 33.59 -13.74
C HIS A 463 -21.82 33.52 -12.49
N ILE A 464 -20.70 32.83 -12.60
CA ILE A 464 -19.68 32.73 -11.57
C ILE A 464 -18.31 33.05 -12.14
N LYS A 465 -17.44 33.57 -11.30
CA LYS A 465 -16.02 33.80 -11.60
C LYS A 465 -15.18 32.89 -10.71
N LEU A 466 -14.18 32.29 -11.33
CA LEU A 466 -13.21 31.44 -10.66
C LEU A 466 -11.93 32.25 -10.44
N ILE A 467 -11.42 32.22 -9.22
CA ILE A 467 -10.13 32.78 -8.85
C ILE A 467 -9.25 31.60 -8.44
N VAL A 468 -8.17 31.39 -9.16
CA VAL A 468 -7.13 30.39 -8.87
C VAL A 468 -5.85 31.10 -8.41
N PRO A 469 -4.94 30.43 -7.67
CA PRO A 469 -3.64 30.99 -7.33
C PRO A 469 -2.89 31.51 -8.57
N SER A 470 -2.06 32.52 -8.40
CA SER A 470 -1.42 33.26 -9.50
C SER A 470 -0.40 32.43 -10.30
N ASP A 471 0.05 31.33 -9.77
CA ASP A 471 0.99 30.38 -10.36
C ASP A 471 0.31 29.24 -11.15
N ASP A 472 -1.04 29.22 -11.19
CA ASP A 472 -1.80 28.16 -11.84
C ASP A 472 -2.73 28.71 -12.95
N HIS A 473 -2.99 27.93 -14.00
CA HIS A 473 -3.81 28.33 -15.15
C HIS A 473 -4.94 27.32 -15.38
N ILE A 474 -6.17 27.82 -15.53
CA ILE A 474 -7.34 27.00 -15.80
C ILE A 474 -7.22 26.34 -17.18
N VAL A 475 -7.35 25.01 -17.22
CA VAL A 475 -7.38 24.19 -18.43
C VAL A 475 -8.82 23.80 -18.78
N SER A 476 -9.59 23.35 -17.80
CA SER A 476 -11.02 23.01 -17.97
C SER A 476 -11.80 23.18 -16.67
N VAL A 477 -13.12 23.31 -16.80
CA VAL A 477 -14.03 23.35 -15.67
C VAL A 477 -15.20 22.43 -15.92
N ASP A 478 -15.50 21.58 -14.94
CA ASP A 478 -16.63 20.65 -14.96
C ASP A 478 -17.58 20.93 -13.80
N LEU A 479 -18.86 20.84 -14.06
CA LEU A 479 -19.90 21.02 -13.07
C LEU A 479 -20.69 19.74 -12.87
N TYR A 480 -20.81 19.30 -11.63
CA TYR A 480 -21.51 18.08 -11.24
C TYR A 480 -22.72 18.42 -10.36
N ASN A 481 -23.82 17.71 -10.57
CA ASN A 481 -24.98 17.81 -9.69
C ASN A 481 -24.78 17.01 -8.38
N ALA A 482 -25.76 17.07 -7.47
CA ALA A 482 -25.70 16.43 -6.15
C ALA A 482 -25.57 14.87 -6.18
N ILE A 483 -25.85 14.24 -7.33
CA ILE A 483 -25.68 12.79 -7.53
C ILE A 483 -24.41 12.44 -8.31
N GLY A 484 -23.51 13.42 -8.51
CA GLY A 484 -22.20 13.22 -9.15
C GLY A 484 -22.22 13.13 -10.68
N MET A 485 -23.36 13.45 -11.35
CA MET A 485 -23.41 13.51 -12.81
C MET A 485 -22.84 14.83 -13.31
N ASN A 486 -21.94 14.79 -14.30
CA ASN A 486 -21.49 15.99 -15.01
C ASN A 486 -22.67 16.59 -15.77
N VAL A 487 -23.01 17.85 -15.48
CA VAL A 487 -24.14 18.56 -16.08
C VAL A 487 -23.69 19.65 -17.05
N LYS A 488 -22.45 20.13 -16.92
CA LYS A 488 -21.89 21.16 -17.82
C LYS A 488 -20.37 21.17 -17.75
N SER A 489 -19.73 21.45 -18.87
CA SER A 489 -18.26 21.54 -18.96
C SER A 489 -17.87 22.76 -19.80
N TRP A 490 -16.77 23.39 -19.43
CA TRP A 490 -16.16 24.52 -20.14
C TRP A 490 -14.66 24.26 -20.32
N GLY A 491 -14.08 24.82 -21.36
CA GLY A 491 -12.62 24.90 -21.53
C GLY A 491 -11.96 25.87 -20.56
N ALA A 492 -10.82 26.42 -20.94
CA ALA A 492 -10.03 27.38 -20.16
C ALA A 492 -10.79 28.71 -19.94
N ALA A 493 -11.75 28.73 -19.02
CA ALA A 493 -12.59 29.89 -18.74
C ALA A 493 -12.59 30.23 -17.24
N ALA A 494 -12.29 31.48 -16.92
CA ALA A 494 -12.36 32.00 -15.55
C ALA A 494 -13.72 32.60 -15.20
N THR A 495 -14.62 32.77 -16.16
CA THR A 495 -16.00 33.22 -15.94
C THR A 495 -16.96 32.27 -16.65
N LEU A 496 -17.94 31.76 -15.94
CA LEU A 496 -18.86 30.73 -16.42
C LEU A 496 -20.30 31.22 -16.33
N THR A 497 -21.08 30.91 -17.35
CA THR A 497 -22.52 31.18 -17.37
C THR A 497 -23.28 29.96 -16.89
N ILE A 498 -24.16 30.16 -15.91
CA ILE A 498 -24.91 29.11 -15.19
C ILE A 498 -26.42 29.41 -15.13
N ASP A 499 -26.92 30.33 -15.93
CA ASP A 499 -28.29 30.79 -15.99
C ASP A 499 -29.33 29.72 -16.40
N ASP A 500 -28.86 28.67 -17.04
CA ASP A 500 -29.64 27.52 -17.50
C ASP A 500 -29.71 26.37 -16.46
N LEU A 501 -29.10 26.54 -15.29
CA LEU A 501 -29.04 25.48 -14.29
C LEU A 501 -30.24 25.55 -13.32
N PRO A 502 -30.85 24.39 -13.00
CA PRO A 502 -31.84 24.30 -11.94
C PRO A 502 -31.28 24.74 -10.58
N ARG A 503 -32.15 25.30 -9.75
CA ARG A 503 -31.81 25.60 -8.34
C ARG A 503 -31.31 24.32 -7.66
N GLY A 504 -30.13 24.39 -7.02
CA GLY A 504 -29.52 23.22 -6.38
C GLY A 504 -28.12 23.44 -5.87
N ILE A 505 -27.57 22.35 -5.36
CA ILE A 505 -26.18 22.27 -4.93
C ILE A 505 -25.40 21.55 -6.01
N TYR A 506 -24.29 22.15 -6.42
CA TYR A 506 -23.40 21.62 -7.46
C TYR A 506 -21.97 21.56 -6.94
N THR A 507 -21.18 20.71 -7.54
CA THR A 507 -19.74 20.66 -7.33
C THR A 507 -19.05 21.22 -8.58
N VAL A 508 -18.28 22.28 -8.43
CA VAL A 508 -17.42 22.85 -9.46
C VAL A 508 -16.06 22.20 -9.32
N ARG A 509 -15.57 21.55 -10.39
CA ARG A 509 -14.22 21.01 -10.49
C ARG A 509 -13.45 21.85 -11.52
N VAL A 510 -12.33 22.41 -11.12
CA VAL A 510 -11.45 23.22 -11.97
C VAL A 510 -10.13 22.50 -12.14
N SER A 511 -9.84 22.06 -13.35
CA SER A 511 -8.55 21.47 -13.70
C SER A 511 -7.62 22.58 -14.18
N CYS A 512 -6.51 22.75 -13.51
CA CYS A 512 -5.46 23.70 -13.85
C CYS A 512 -4.21 22.99 -14.38
N SER A 513 -3.19 23.77 -14.76
CA SER A 513 -1.95 23.24 -15.34
C SER A 513 -1.21 22.28 -14.40
N GLU A 514 -1.23 22.55 -13.09
CA GLU A 514 -0.52 21.75 -12.08
C GLU A 514 -1.42 21.20 -10.97
N THR A 515 -2.66 21.68 -10.89
CA THR A 515 -3.53 21.39 -9.74
C THR A 515 -4.98 21.24 -10.16
N GLN A 516 -5.76 20.53 -9.39
CA GLN A 516 -7.22 20.49 -9.51
C GLN A 516 -7.86 21.07 -8.24
N TYR A 517 -8.82 21.98 -8.44
CA TYR A 517 -9.58 22.62 -7.36
C TYR A 517 -11.02 22.13 -7.39
N VAL A 518 -11.65 22.03 -6.20
CA VAL A 518 -13.05 21.65 -6.05
C VAL A 518 -13.72 22.61 -5.09
N ALA A 519 -14.90 23.10 -5.45
CA ALA A 519 -15.73 23.92 -4.58
C ALA A 519 -17.21 23.57 -4.71
N THR A 520 -17.97 23.82 -3.66
CA THR A 520 -19.43 23.74 -3.70
C THR A 520 -20.01 25.04 -4.25
N LEU A 521 -20.92 24.94 -5.20
CA LEU A 521 -21.68 26.05 -5.77
C LEU A 521 -23.18 25.92 -5.40
N PHE A 522 -23.75 26.98 -4.89
CA PHE A 522 -25.19 27.08 -4.64
C PHE A 522 -25.83 27.90 -5.78
N VAL A 523 -26.66 27.25 -6.59
CA VAL A 523 -27.45 27.90 -7.64
C VAL A 523 -28.80 28.25 -7.09
N THR A 524 -29.17 29.55 -7.12
CA THR A 524 -30.40 30.04 -6.51
C THR A 524 -31.58 30.10 -7.49
N GLY A 525 -31.34 30.03 -8.80
CA GLY A 525 -32.37 30.03 -9.84
C GLY A 525 -33.47 31.08 -9.61
N GLU A 526 -33.60 32.05 -10.48
CA GLU A 526 -34.84 32.82 -10.59
C GLU A 526 -35.60 32.31 -11.82
N HIS A 527 -36.92 32.23 -11.66
CA HIS A 527 -37.87 31.96 -12.74
C HIS A 527 -38.22 33.24 -13.48
#